data_27cd7b6d502406dea73f4a691d50f6f3
#
_entry.id   27cd7b6d502406dea73f4a691d50f6f3
#
_cell.length_a   1.000
_cell.length_b   1.000
_cell.length_c   1.000
_cell.angle_alpha   90.00
_cell.angle_beta   90.00
_cell.angle_gamma   90.00
#
_symmetry.space_group_name_H-M   'P 1'
#
loop_
_entity.id
_entity.type
_entity.pdbx_description
1 polymer ?
#
loop_
_entity_poly.entity_id
_entity_poly.type
_entity_poly.pdbx_seq_one_letter_code
_entity_poly.pdbx_strand_id
1 'polypeptide(L)'
;FAISQRLGAFERFYNFGPLMFALFKKEINGFFSTPVGFLIIAVFLLSNSLLMWGFSSDYNILDNGYAHMDSLFILAPILFLLFIPAVTMRLFADEHKEGTIELILTKPLTELEVVLAKYFAGLMLVFLSILPTLVHYFSIYSLGETNGNLDSAGIFGSYIGLFFLAS
;
A
#
# COMPACT_ATOMS: atom_id res chain seq x y z
N PHE A 1 31.22 0.72 33.53
CA PHE A 1 29.79 0.47 33.36
C PHE A 1 29.15 1.40 32.30
N ALA A 2 29.40 2.72 32.38
CA ALA A 2 28.83 3.70 31.42
C ALA A 2 29.38 3.54 29.98
N ILE A 3 30.63 3.13 29.81
CA ILE A 3 31.25 2.92 28.49
C ILE A 3 30.65 1.68 27.81
N SER A 4 30.39 0.61 28.55
CA SER A 4 29.75 -0.61 28.03
C SER A 4 28.32 -0.36 27.58
N GLN A 5 27.57 0.48 28.29
CA GLN A 5 26.24 0.88 27.88
C GLN A 5 26.24 1.75 26.60
N ARG A 6 27.21 2.65 26.47
CA ARG A 6 27.32 3.48 25.24
C ARG A 6 27.78 2.66 24.04
N LEU A 7 28.66 1.69 24.21
CA LEU A 7 29.06 0.78 23.13
C LEU A 7 27.89 -0.11 22.68
N GLY A 8 27.11 -0.65 23.62
CA GLY A 8 25.91 -1.42 23.28
C GLY A 8 24.79 -0.60 22.61
N ALA A 9 24.69 0.69 22.94
CA ALA A 9 23.78 1.61 22.24
C ALA A 9 24.25 1.92 20.82
N PHE A 10 25.56 2.10 20.63
CA PHE A 10 26.17 2.35 19.32
C PHE A 10 26.08 1.13 18.40
N GLU A 11 26.34 -0.06 18.91
CA GLU A 11 26.16 -1.31 18.16
C GLU A 11 24.69 -1.54 17.77
N ARG A 12 23.75 -1.24 18.65
CA ARG A 12 22.33 -1.27 18.33
C ARG A 12 21.96 -0.29 17.21
N PHE A 13 22.51 0.92 17.26
CA PHE A 13 22.24 1.94 16.23
C PHE A 13 22.81 1.53 14.87
N TYR A 14 23.98 0.88 14.86
CA TYR A 14 24.60 0.38 13.61
C TYR A 14 23.85 -0.81 13.01
N ASN A 15 23.27 -1.66 13.84
CA ASN A 15 22.48 -2.83 13.41
C ASN A 15 21.00 -2.52 13.15
N PHE A 16 20.52 -1.32 13.46
CA PHE A 16 19.12 -0.92 13.32
C PHE A 16 18.62 -1.07 11.87
N GLY A 17 19.33 -0.53 10.89
CA GLY A 17 18.94 -0.55 9.49
C GLY A 17 18.88 -1.95 8.85
N PRO A 18 19.94 -2.76 8.94
CA PRO A 18 19.96 -4.06 8.26
C PRO A 18 18.96 -5.07 8.81
N LEU A 19 18.70 -5.07 10.11
CA LEU A 19 17.72 -5.98 10.73
C LEU A 19 16.27 -5.58 10.40
N MET A 20 15.96 -4.29 10.47
CA MET A 20 14.66 -3.75 10.06
C MET A 20 14.39 -4.05 8.58
N PHE A 21 15.39 -3.86 7.71
CA PHE A 21 15.26 -4.15 6.29
C PHE A 21 15.07 -5.64 6.00
N ALA A 22 15.75 -6.52 6.74
CA ALA A 22 15.57 -7.96 6.62
C ALA A 22 14.15 -8.38 7.01
N LEU A 23 13.59 -7.78 8.08
CA LEU A 23 12.22 -8.02 8.50
C LEU A 23 11.22 -7.47 7.47
N PHE A 24 11.42 -6.26 6.98
CA PHE A 24 10.63 -5.68 5.89
C PHE A 24 10.59 -6.60 4.66
N LYS A 25 11.76 -7.09 4.23
CA LYS A 25 11.86 -8.02 3.10
C LYS A 25 11.13 -9.35 3.36
N LYS A 26 11.19 -9.86 4.60
CA LYS A 26 10.44 -11.06 5.02
C LYS A 26 8.94 -10.81 4.88
N GLU A 27 8.43 -9.66 5.35
CA GLU A 27 7.02 -9.31 5.29
C GLU A 27 6.54 -9.20 3.83
N ILE A 28 7.27 -8.49 2.98
CA ILE A 28 6.95 -8.36 1.55
C ILE A 28 6.93 -9.74 0.87
N ASN A 29 7.95 -10.55 1.10
CA ASN A 29 7.99 -11.91 0.55
C ASN A 29 6.83 -12.76 1.07
N GLY A 30 6.44 -12.62 2.34
CA GLY A 30 5.30 -13.30 2.94
C GLY A 30 3.98 -12.97 2.23
N PHE A 31 3.77 -11.72 1.83
CA PHE A 31 2.59 -11.31 1.06
C PHE A 31 2.54 -11.94 -0.33
N PHE A 32 3.67 -11.98 -1.03
CA PHE A 32 3.73 -12.47 -2.40
C PHE A 32 4.00 -13.98 -2.53
N SER A 33 4.45 -14.63 -1.46
CA SER A 33 4.54 -16.11 -1.42
C SER A 33 3.17 -16.77 -1.22
N THR A 34 2.20 -16.02 -0.71
CA THR A 34 0.82 -16.47 -0.56
C THR A 34 -0.10 -15.78 -1.59
N PRO A 35 -1.17 -16.43 -2.07
CA PRO A 35 -2.09 -15.81 -3.03
C PRO A 35 -2.84 -14.60 -2.47
N VAL A 36 -2.77 -14.35 -1.16
CA VAL A 36 -3.59 -13.32 -0.51
C VAL A 36 -3.11 -11.91 -0.80
N GLY A 37 -1.80 -11.68 -0.96
CA GLY A 37 -1.29 -10.37 -1.40
C GLY A 37 -1.84 -9.99 -2.77
N PHE A 38 -1.79 -10.93 -3.72
CA PHE A 38 -2.37 -10.75 -5.05
C PHE A 38 -3.89 -10.57 -5.00
N LEU A 39 -4.59 -11.32 -4.13
CA LEU A 39 -6.03 -11.23 -3.98
C LEU A 39 -6.46 -9.85 -3.49
N ILE A 40 -5.76 -9.28 -2.52
CA ILE A 40 -6.03 -7.93 -2.00
C ILE A 40 -5.91 -6.90 -3.13
N ILE A 41 -4.80 -6.92 -3.87
CA ILE A 41 -4.58 -6.02 -5.01
C ILE A 41 -5.65 -6.23 -6.08
N ALA A 42 -5.97 -7.48 -6.42
CA ALA A 42 -6.97 -7.82 -7.42
C ALA A 42 -8.38 -7.33 -7.02
N VAL A 43 -8.80 -7.53 -5.76
CA VAL A 43 -10.11 -7.08 -5.29
C VAL A 43 -10.18 -5.56 -5.28
N PHE A 44 -9.10 -4.85 -4.87
CA PHE A 44 -9.04 -3.40 -4.94
C PHE A 44 -9.19 -2.90 -6.38
N LEU A 45 -8.43 -3.47 -7.32
CA LEU A 45 -8.48 -3.08 -8.74
C LEU A 45 -9.84 -3.41 -9.37
N LEU A 46 -10.38 -4.60 -9.12
CA LEU A 46 -11.69 -5.02 -9.63
C LEU A 46 -12.79 -4.11 -9.11
N SER A 47 -12.78 -3.77 -7.82
CA SER A 47 -13.79 -2.88 -7.22
C SER A 47 -13.75 -1.49 -7.87
N ASN A 48 -12.55 -0.90 -8.02
CA ASN A 48 -12.41 0.37 -8.72
C ASN A 48 -12.86 0.27 -10.18
N SER A 49 -12.40 -0.74 -10.91
CA SER A 49 -12.72 -0.89 -12.34
C SER A 49 -14.20 -1.10 -12.57
N LEU A 50 -14.87 -1.92 -11.76
CA LEU A 50 -16.30 -2.16 -11.88
C LEU A 50 -17.13 -0.91 -11.59
N LEU A 51 -16.74 -0.12 -10.60
CA LEU A 51 -17.45 1.12 -10.27
C LEU A 51 -17.22 2.21 -11.31
N MET A 52 -16.03 2.28 -11.90
CA MET A 52 -15.68 3.30 -12.90
C MET A 52 -16.19 2.98 -14.31
N TRP A 53 -16.29 1.68 -14.67
CA TRP A 53 -16.58 1.26 -16.05
C TRP A 53 -17.80 0.34 -16.19
N GLY A 54 -18.16 -0.40 -15.12
CA GLY A 54 -19.15 -1.48 -15.22
C GLY A 54 -20.55 -1.13 -14.78
N PHE A 55 -20.70 -0.31 -13.77
CA PHE A 55 -22.01 0.07 -13.24
C PHE A 55 -22.39 1.47 -13.66
N SER A 56 -23.62 1.63 -14.16
CA SER A 56 -24.22 2.96 -14.40
C SER A 56 -24.39 3.68 -13.07
N SER A 57 -23.60 4.71 -12.84
CA SER A 57 -23.59 5.52 -11.64
C SER A 57 -22.93 6.87 -11.92
N ASP A 58 -23.05 7.80 -11.00
CA ASP A 58 -22.37 9.10 -11.07
C ASP A 58 -20.83 8.98 -11.12
N TYR A 59 -20.30 7.80 -10.83
CA TYR A 59 -18.87 7.49 -10.90
C TYR A 59 -18.45 6.83 -12.21
N ASN A 60 -19.40 6.52 -13.11
CA ASN A 60 -19.09 5.89 -14.39
C ASN A 60 -18.57 6.93 -15.38
N ILE A 61 -17.38 6.69 -15.90
CA ILE A 61 -16.73 7.61 -16.84
C ILE A 61 -17.47 7.71 -18.15
N LEU A 62 -18.06 6.61 -18.62
CA LEU A 62 -18.78 6.57 -19.90
C LEU A 62 -20.11 7.32 -19.83
N ASP A 63 -20.82 7.24 -18.70
CA ASP A 63 -22.12 7.90 -18.51
C ASP A 63 -21.95 9.42 -18.35
N ASN A 64 -20.84 9.87 -17.78
CA ASN A 64 -20.57 11.29 -17.58
C ASN A 64 -20.18 12.05 -18.85
N GLY A 65 -19.70 11.36 -19.88
CA GLY A 65 -19.32 11.97 -21.16
C GLY A 65 -18.11 12.89 -21.14
N TYR A 66 -17.37 12.96 -20.03
CA TYR A 66 -16.16 13.74 -19.87
C TYR A 66 -14.98 12.84 -19.48
N ALA A 67 -13.82 13.12 -20.09
CA ALA A 67 -12.57 12.46 -19.75
C ALA A 67 -12.03 13.03 -18.42
N HIS A 68 -12.31 12.38 -17.29
CA HIS A 68 -11.85 12.79 -15.95
C HIS A 68 -11.50 11.58 -15.08
N MET A 69 -10.64 11.77 -14.10
CA MET A 69 -10.24 10.70 -13.16
C MET A 69 -10.77 10.91 -11.74
N ASP A 70 -11.68 11.86 -11.55
CA ASP A 70 -12.22 12.22 -10.24
C ASP A 70 -12.90 11.02 -9.55
N SER A 71 -13.58 10.18 -10.34
CA SER A 71 -14.22 8.95 -9.87
C SER A 71 -13.24 8.03 -9.14
N LEU A 72 -12.01 7.85 -9.65
CA LEU A 72 -10.98 7.04 -9.01
C LEU A 72 -10.58 7.67 -7.67
N PHE A 73 -10.36 8.97 -7.63
CA PHE A 73 -9.88 9.66 -6.44
C PHE A 73 -10.95 9.82 -5.35
N ILE A 74 -12.23 9.66 -5.70
CA ILE A 74 -13.34 9.58 -4.73
C ILE A 74 -13.49 8.14 -4.22
N LEU A 75 -13.42 7.15 -5.10
CA LEU A 75 -13.67 5.74 -4.75
C LEU A 75 -12.48 5.10 -4.02
N ALA A 76 -11.25 5.39 -4.42
CA ALA A 76 -10.07 4.77 -3.85
C ALA A 76 -9.90 5.03 -2.33
N PRO A 77 -10.13 6.25 -1.79
CA PRO A 77 -10.12 6.48 -0.35
C PRO A 77 -11.15 5.64 0.41
N ILE A 78 -12.35 5.49 -0.14
CA ILE A 78 -13.42 4.69 0.47
C ILE A 78 -13.01 3.23 0.53
N LEU A 79 -12.43 2.71 -0.55
CA LEU A 79 -11.91 1.34 -0.58
C LEU A 79 -10.72 1.16 0.37
N PHE A 80 -9.82 2.14 0.47
CA PHE A 80 -8.69 2.08 1.40
C PHE A 80 -9.14 2.03 2.87
N LEU A 81 -10.24 2.68 3.21
CA LEU A 81 -10.82 2.60 4.56
C LEU A 81 -11.16 1.17 4.97
N LEU A 82 -11.48 0.30 4.01
CA LEU A 82 -11.73 -1.12 4.23
C LEU A 82 -10.45 -1.97 4.11
N PHE A 83 -9.64 -1.72 3.08
CA PHE A 83 -8.50 -2.58 2.73
C PHE A 83 -7.30 -2.37 3.65
N ILE A 84 -7.00 -1.14 4.06
CA ILE A 84 -5.83 -0.86 4.92
C ILE A 84 -5.96 -1.56 6.27
N PRO A 85 -7.08 -1.45 7.01
CA PRO A 85 -7.26 -2.22 8.24
C PRO A 85 -7.19 -3.73 8.04
N ALA A 86 -7.74 -4.24 6.93
CA ALA A 86 -7.69 -5.68 6.64
C ALA A 86 -6.26 -6.18 6.42
N VAL A 87 -5.43 -5.40 5.71
CA VAL A 87 -4.00 -5.71 5.50
C VAL A 87 -3.22 -5.63 6.80
N THR A 88 -3.41 -4.56 7.57
CA THR A 88 -2.67 -4.35 8.83
C THR A 88 -3.02 -5.39 9.89
N MET A 89 -4.30 -5.73 10.05
CA MET A 89 -4.72 -6.81 10.96
C MET A 89 -4.10 -8.14 10.58
N ARG A 90 -4.02 -8.44 9.30
CA ARG A 90 -3.42 -9.68 8.81
C ARG A 90 -1.93 -9.76 9.14
N LEU A 91 -1.17 -8.67 8.96
CA LEU A 91 0.27 -8.62 9.29
C LEU A 91 0.59 -9.08 10.72
N PHE A 92 -0.34 -8.85 11.67
CA PHE A 92 -0.18 -9.28 13.05
C PHE A 92 -0.81 -10.66 13.29
N ALA A 93 -1.94 -10.96 12.64
CA ALA A 93 -2.66 -12.21 12.84
C ALA A 93 -1.89 -13.44 12.33
N ASP A 94 -1.18 -13.32 11.22
CA ASP A 94 -0.40 -14.42 10.65
C ASP A 94 0.73 -14.83 11.60
N GLU A 95 1.45 -13.88 12.21
CA GLU A 95 2.51 -14.18 13.20
C GLU A 95 1.99 -14.78 14.48
N HIS A 96 0.79 -14.37 14.90
CA HIS A 96 0.16 -14.95 16.09
C HIS A 96 -0.23 -16.42 15.85
N LYS A 97 -0.74 -16.72 14.64
CA LYS A 97 -1.11 -18.09 14.25
C LYS A 97 0.09 -19.02 14.13
N GLU A 98 1.19 -18.51 13.61
CA GLU A 98 2.41 -19.30 13.38
C GLU A 98 3.27 -19.42 14.64
N GLY A 99 2.91 -18.75 15.74
CA GLY A 99 3.70 -18.71 16.98
C GLY A 99 5.06 -18.02 16.81
N THR A 100 5.26 -17.28 15.71
CA THR A 100 6.53 -16.62 15.37
C THR A 100 6.73 -15.32 16.12
N ILE A 101 5.71 -14.77 16.76
CA ILE A 101 5.81 -13.57 17.61
C ILE A 101 6.88 -13.75 18.71
N GLU A 102 6.90 -14.89 19.40
CA GLU A 102 7.87 -15.16 20.45
C GLU A 102 9.29 -15.23 19.89
N LEU A 103 9.46 -15.80 18.70
CA LEU A 103 10.77 -15.87 18.02
C LEU A 103 11.27 -14.49 17.56
N ILE A 104 10.38 -13.57 17.22
CA ILE A 104 10.76 -12.20 16.85
C ILE A 104 11.19 -11.43 18.10
N LEU A 105 10.50 -11.62 19.22
CA LEU A 105 10.81 -10.97 20.50
C LEU A 105 12.10 -11.49 21.15
N THR A 106 12.57 -12.69 20.79
CA THR A 106 13.89 -13.20 21.25
C THR A 106 15.07 -12.67 20.43
N LYS A 107 14.81 -12.05 19.27
CA LYS A 107 15.87 -11.41 18.48
C LYS A 107 16.24 -10.05 19.09
N PRO A 108 17.45 -9.55 18.84
CA PRO A 108 17.88 -8.22 19.31
C PRO A 108 17.24 -7.09 18.50
N LEU A 109 15.90 -7.18 18.29
CA LEU A 109 15.07 -6.19 17.63
C LEU A 109 14.31 -5.39 18.69
N THR A 110 14.24 -4.09 18.49
CA THR A 110 13.35 -3.25 19.29
C THR A 110 11.91 -3.35 18.77
N GLU A 111 10.93 -3.14 19.65
CA GLU A 111 9.52 -3.14 19.27
C GLU A 111 9.23 -2.13 18.16
N LEU A 112 9.91 -0.97 18.18
CA LEU A 112 9.82 0.04 17.13
C LEU A 112 10.28 -0.46 15.75
N GLU A 113 11.36 -1.23 15.69
CA GLU A 113 11.85 -1.81 14.44
C GLU A 113 10.84 -2.78 13.84
N VAL A 114 10.20 -3.58 14.67
CA VAL A 114 9.16 -4.52 14.23
C VAL A 114 7.95 -3.76 13.68
N VAL A 115 7.47 -2.76 14.41
CA VAL A 115 6.31 -1.96 13.99
C VAL A 115 6.61 -1.19 12.71
N LEU A 116 7.79 -0.55 12.59
CA LEU A 116 8.18 0.19 11.39
C LEU A 116 8.35 -0.73 10.18
N ALA A 117 8.94 -1.91 10.34
CA ALA A 117 9.09 -2.86 9.25
C ALA A 117 7.72 -3.30 8.70
N LYS A 118 6.76 -3.58 9.59
CA LYS A 118 5.38 -3.93 9.21
C LYS A 118 4.64 -2.77 8.57
N TYR A 119 4.79 -1.57 9.12
CA TYR A 119 4.21 -0.36 8.56
C TYR A 119 4.70 -0.12 7.12
N PHE A 120 6.01 -0.15 6.88
CA PHE A 120 6.56 0.02 5.54
C PHE A 120 6.17 -1.13 4.60
N ALA A 121 6.00 -2.34 5.09
CA ALA A 121 5.51 -3.46 4.28
C ALA A 121 4.06 -3.24 3.84
N GLY A 122 3.19 -2.79 4.73
CA GLY A 122 1.81 -2.41 4.41
C GLY A 122 1.75 -1.26 3.40
N LEU A 123 2.55 -0.22 3.62
CA LEU A 123 2.66 0.94 2.74
C LEU A 123 3.16 0.57 1.34
N MET A 124 4.10 -0.36 1.24
CA MET A 124 4.57 -0.90 -0.04
C MET A 124 3.46 -1.66 -0.78
N LEU A 125 2.62 -2.42 -0.07
CA LEU A 125 1.45 -3.08 -0.66
C LEU A 125 0.45 -2.09 -1.23
N VAL A 126 0.15 -1.02 -0.50
CA VAL A 126 -0.71 0.06 -0.98
C VAL A 126 -0.12 0.71 -2.22
N PHE A 127 1.17 1.02 -2.22
CA PHE A 127 1.87 1.56 -3.38
C PHE A 127 1.73 0.65 -4.61
N LEU A 128 1.96 -0.66 -4.43
CA LEU A 128 1.81 -1.66 -5.49
C LEU A 128 0.34 -1.82 -5.95
N SER A 129 -0.63 -1.51 -5.10
CA SER A 129 -2.05 -1.51 -5.47
C SER A 129 -2.45 -0.28 -6.29
N ILE A 130 -1.80 0.86 -6.05
CA ILE A 130 -2.03 2.11 -6.78
C ILE A 130 -1.39 2.07 -8.17
N LEU A 131 -0.21 1.45 -8.33
CA LEU A 131 0.51 1.43 -9.61
C LEU A 131 -0.33 0.94 -10.79
N PRO A 132 -1.05 -0.18 -10.72
CA PRO A 132 -1.86 -0.66 -11.84
C PRO A 132 -3.03 0.26 -12.19
N THR A 133 -3.49 1.12 -11.26
CA THR A 133 -4.57 2.08 -11.57
C THR A 133 -4.13 3.14 -12.60
N LEU A 134 -2.83 3.30 -12.85
CA LEU A 134 -2.31 4.13 -13.96
C LEU A 134 -2.81 3.64 -15.33
N VAL A 135 -3.21 2.38 -15.46
CA VAL A 135 -3.85 1.87 -16.69
C VAL A 135 -5.13 2.65 -16.99
N HIS A 136 -5.90 3.04 -15.97
CA HIS A 136 -7.09 3.87 -16.16
C HIS A 136 -6.76 5.24 -16.73
N TYR A 137 -5.65 5.85 -16.28
CA TYR A 137 -5.16 7.11 -16.85
C TYR A 137 -4.90 6.98 -18.36
N PHE A 138 -4.16 5.95 -18.77
CA PHE A 138 -3.89 5.72 -20.19
C PHE A 138 -5.15 5.41 -21.00
N SER A 139 -6.09 4.66 -20.40
CA SER A 139 -7.37 4.33 -21.04
C SER A 139 -8.19 5.58 -21.28
N ILE A 140 -8.37 6.43 -20.28
CA ILE A 140 -9.13 7.68 -20.39
C ILE A 140 -8.44 8.66 -21.36
N TYR A 141 -7.11 8.74 -21.30
CA TYR A 141 -6.34 9.57 -22.22
C TYR A 141 -6.52 9.16 -23.69
N SER A 142 -6.62 7.85 -23.96
CA SER A 142 -6.81 7.32 -25.31
C SER A 142 -8.25 7.42 -25.82
N LEU A 143 -9.24 7.45 -24.92
CA LEU A 143 -10.65 7.56 -25.26
C LEU A 143 -11.13 9.02 -25.40
N GLY A 144 -10.39 9.96 -24.83
CA GLY A 144 -10.72 11.39 -24.94
C GLY A 144 -10.59 11.89 -26.38
N GLU A 145 -11.58 12.65 -26.84
CA GLU A 145 -11.69 13.16 -28.22
C GLU A 145 -10.52 14.08 -28.61
N THR A 146 -9.95 14.78 -27.65
CA THR A 146 -8.75 15.62 -27.80
C THR A 146 -7.63 15.08 -26.95
N ASN A 147 -6.61 14.47 -27.57
CA ASN A 147 -5.40 14.05 -26.90
C ASN A 147 -4.80 15.20 -26.08
N GLY A 148 -4.74 15.04 -24.76
CA GLY A 148 -4.10 16.01 -23.88
C GLY A 148 -5.04 16.95 -23.10
N ASN A 149 -6.35 16.74 -23.11
CA ASN A 149 -7.29 17.55 -22.33
C ASN A 149 -7.47 17.07 -20.87
N LEU A 150 -6.63 16.12 -20.42
CA LEU A 150 -6.56 15.70 -19.03
C LEU A 150 -5.60 16.61 -18.26
N ASP A 151 -6.03 17.09 -17.10
CA ASP A 151 -5.15 17.78 -16.15
C ASP A 151 -4.15 16.80 -15.52
N SER A 152 -3.09 16.49 -16.26
CA SER A 152 -2.06 15.55 -15.82
C SER A 152 -1.40 15.98 -14.51
N ALA A 153 -1.23 17.28 -14.28
CA ALA A 153 -0.60 17.81 -13.08
C ALA A 153 -1.49 17.57 -11.84
N GLY A 154 -2.78 17.87 -11.96
CA GLY A 154 -3.76 17.59 -10.92
C GLY A 154 -3.89 16.09 -10.61
N ILE A 155 -3.88 15.26 -11.64
CA ILE A 155 -3.94 13.78 -11.50
C ILE A 155 -2.72 13.26 -10.75
N PHE A 156 -1.50 13.67 -11.10
CA PHE A 156 -0.30 13.25 -10.37
C PHE A 156 -0.31 13.74 -8.92
N GLY A 157 -0.75 14.98 -8.68
CA GLY A 157 -0.95 15.51 -7.32
C GLY A 157 -1.93 14.66 -6.51
N SER A 158 -3.03 14.24 -7.12
CA SER A 158 -4.05 13.38 -6.50
C SER A 158 -3.53 11.98 -6.18
N TYR A 159 -2.68 11.39 -7.03
CA TYR A 159 -2.01 10.12 -6.73
C TYR A 159 -1.08 10.23 -5.53
N ILE A 160 -0.31 11.32 -5.44
CA ILE A 160 0.55 11.59 -4.28
C ILE A 160 -0.31 11.77 -3.03
N GLY A 161 -1.39 12.55 -3.11
CA GLY A 161 -2.34 12.73 -2.03
C GLY A 161 -2.98 11.42 -1.57
N LEU A 162 -3.39 10.57 -2.51
CA LEU A 162 -3.95 9.25 -2.25
C LEU A 162 -2.95 8.32 -1.52
N PHE A 163 -1.69 8.35 -1.92
CA PHE A 163 -0.63 7.58 -1.26
C PHE A 163 -0.40 8.07 0.19
N PHE A 164 -0.35 9.39 0.41
CA PHE A 164 -0.21 9.94 1.76
C PHE A 164 -1.45 9.69 2.63
N LEU A 165 -2.65 9.70 2.04
CA LEU A 165 -3.87 9.38 2.75
C LEU A 165 -3.89 7.93 3.25
N ALA A 166 -3.25 7.04 2.50
CA ALA A 166 -3.16 5.62 2.83
C ALA A 166 -2.04 5.29 3.83
N SER A 167 -1.10 6.20 4.05
CA SER A 167 0.04 6.04 4.96
C SER A 167 -0.31 6.40 6.40
#